data_1857dc64872705012207f0d993072fbc
#
_entry.id   1857dc64872705012207f0d993072fbc
#
_cell.length_a   1.000
_cell.length_b   1.000
_cell.length_c   1.000
_cell.angle_alpha   90.00
_cell.angle_beta   90.00
_cell.angle_gamma   90.00
#
_symmetry.space_group_name_H-M   'P 1'
#
loop_
_entity.id
_entity.type
_entity.pdbx_description
1 polymer ?
#
loop_
_entity_poly.entity_id
_entity_poly.type
_entity_poly.pdbx_seq_one_letter_code
_entity_poly.pdbx_strand_id
1 'polypeptide(L)'
;MFQVHGIDLDGEVVVRKQLKRSQVRQFLARLEPCLIGMEACGGAHYWSRELSRLGHCVRMMAPAFVKPYLKSNKNDQNDAEAICEAVQRSSMRFVAAKTPEQQAVLQLHHGRRLLVRQRVALSNHMRGVLSEYGIVLPQGVKEISRRLPELLEEVDNDLPMLARHLLAELKLEHDQLIERIERIEVWIKAWHANSPESQRLASIPGIGVLTATALAVTVGEGRDFRNGRQLAAYLGLVPRQASSGGKDRLLGISKRGDGYLRSLLIHGARAVIHHIRRRLKTGRPGGNPWVEQLLQRCHVNEAAVALANKMARTAWVLLARNETWCPAHSV
;
A
#
# COMPACT_ATOMS: atom_id res chain seq x y z
N MET A 1 -1.54 25.90 7.61
CA MET A 1 -2.67 26.72 7.22
C MET A 1 -3.64 25.86 6.43
N PHE A 2 -4.93 26.21 6.37
CA PHE A 2 -5.97 25.57 5.57
C PHE A 2 -6.59 26.63 4.67
N GLN A 3 -6.65 26.35 3.38
CA GLN A 3 -7.36 27.20 2.43
C GLN A 3 -8.79 26.67 2.29
N VAL A 4 -9.77 27.54 2.47
CA VAL A 4 -11.19 27.24 2.30
C VAL A 4 -11.71 28.03 1.11
N HIS A 5 -12.41 27.32 0.22
CA HIS A 5 -13.15 27.88 -0.91
C HIS A 5 -14.56 27.29 -0.87
N GLY A 6 -15.57 28.11 -0.89
CA GLY A 6 -16.97 27.68 -0.86
C GLY A 6 -17.79 28.48 -1.87
N ILE A 7 -18.73 27.77 -2.46
CA ILE A 7 -19.70 28.35 -3.41
C ILE A 7 -21.11 28.04 -2.93
N ASP A 8 -22.08 28.84 -3.34
CA ASP A 8 -23.50 28.57 -3.17
C ASP A 8 -24.07 27.63 -4.25
N LEU A 9 -25.38 27.47 -4.26
CA LEU A 9 -26.07 26.60 -5.22
C LEU A 9 -26.03 27.16 -6.66
N ASP A 10 -25.84 28.44 -6.83
CA ASP A 10 -25.72 29.12 -8.13
C ASP A 10 -24.28 29.10 -8.65
N GLY A 11 -23.33 28.64 -7.84
CA GLY A 11 -21.91 28.55 -8.18
C GLY A 11 -21.12 29.80 -7.85
N GLU A 12 -21.73 30.79 -7.19
CA GLU A 12 -21.07 32.03 -6.79
C GLU A 12 -20.21 31.81 -5.54
N VAL A 13 -19.05 32.45 -5.49
CA VAL A 13 -18.09 32.31 -4.41
C VAL A 13 -18.55 33.04 -3.15
N VAL A 14 -18.97 32.30 -2.14
CA VAL A 14 -19.43 32.83 -0.84
C VAL A 14 -18.35 32.79 0.24
N VAL A 15 -17.34 31.91 0.10
CA VAL A 15 -16.24 31.79 1.05
C VAL A 15 -14.91 31.64 0.33
N ARG A 16 -13.96 32.52 0.64
CA ARG A 16 -12.54 32.41 0.24
C ARG A 16 -11.69 32.85 1.42
N LYS A 17 -11.17 31.89 2.20
CA LYS A 17 -10.53 32.20 3.48
C LYS A 17 -9.36 31.25 3.78
N GLN A 18 -8.32 31.80 4.39
CA GLN A 18 -7.22 31.04 4.95
C GLN A 18 -7.38 30.93 6.48
N LEU A 19 -7.31 29.70 7.02
CA LEU A 19 -7.52 29.41 8.43
C LEU A 19 -6.29 28.75 9.04
N LYS A 20 -5.99 29.10 10.29
CA LYS A 20 -5.09 28.30 11.14
C LYS A 20 -5.79 26.99 11.51
N ARG A 21 -5.01 25.94 11.78
CA ARG A 21 -5.54 24.62 12.15
C ARG A 21 -6.55 24.69 13.32
N SER A 22 -6.29 25.51 14.33
CA SER A 22 -7.17 25.70 15.49
C SER A 22 -8.51 26.35 15.16
N GLN A 23 -8.60 27.09 14.05
CA GLN A 23 -9.80 27.81 13.64
C GLN A 23 -10.75 27.00 12.76
N VAL A 24 -10.25 25.90 12.15
CA VAL A 24 -11.02 25.13 11.14
C VAL A 24 -12.32 24.58 11.72
N ARG A 25 -12.25 23.91 12.87
CA ARG A 25 -13.43 23.30 13.51
C ARG A 25 -14.46 24.35 13.91
N GLN A 26 -14.03 25.47 14.52
CA GLN A 26 -14.91 26.55 14.96
C GLN A 26 -15.56 27.28 13.78
N PHE A 27 -14.83 27.47 12.69
CA PHE A 27 -15.36 28.10 11.49
C PHE A 27 -16.42 27.22 10.83
N LEU A 28 -16.13 25.93 10.62
CA LEU A 28 -17.06 25.02 9.95
C LEU A 28 -18.28 24.69 10.84
N ALA A 29 -18.15 24.67 12.14
CA ALA A 29 -19.28 24.47 13.07
C ALA A 29 -20.32 25.63 13.03
N ARG A 30 -19.99 26.78 12.43
CA ARG A 30 -20.92 27.91 12.25
C ARG A 30 -21.69 27.85 10.92
N LEU A 31 -21.27 26.97 10.03
CA LEU A 31 -21.95 26.79 8.75
C LEU A 31 -23.09 25.78 8.88
N GLU A 32 -24.15 26.00 8.15
CA GLU A 32 -25.17 24.98 7.96
C GLU A 32 -24.55 23.71 7.36
N PRO A 33 -25.13 22.51 7.65
CA PRO A 33 -24.68 21.27 7.06
C PRO A 33 -24.52 21.36 5.54
N CYS A 34 -23.33 21.15 5.05
CA CYS A 34 -23.02 21.31 3.62
C CYS A 34 -22.09 20.19 3.13
N LEU A 35 -21.90 20.12 1.81
CA LEU A 35 -20.93 19.24 1.18
C LEU A 35 -19.52 19.81 1.33
N ILE A 36 -18.60 19.05 1.91
CA ILE A 36 -17.19 19.42 2.07
C ILE A 36 -16.31 18.45 1.28
N GLY A 37 -15.65 18.97 0.25
CA GLY A 37 -14.59 18.29 -0.48
C GLY A 37 -13.23 18.47 0.19
N MET A 38 -12.41 17.42 0.22
CA MET A 38 -11.01 17.55 0.64
C MET A 38 -10.10 16.55 -0.10
N GLU A 39 -8.85 16.91 -0.25
CA GLU A 39 -7.84 15.98 -0.73
C GLU A 39 -7.52 14.90 0.31
N ALA A 40 -7.34 13.65 -0.13
CA ALA A 40 -6.90 12.53 0.70
C ALA A 40 -5.39 12.62 0.94
N CYS A 41 -4.97 13.58 1.76
CA CYS A 41 -3.59 13.85 2.17
C CYS A 41 -3.39 13.56 3.68
N GLY A 42 -2.25 13.96 4.23
CA GLY A 42 -1.95 13.81 5.67
C GLY A 42 -2.98 14.50 6.56
N GLY A 43 -3.64 13.73 7.45
CA GLY A 43 -4.66 14.23 8.36
C GLY A 43 -6.09 14.27 7.79
N ALA A 44 -6.30 13.97 6.50
CA ALA A 44 -7.63 14.02 5.88
C ALA A 44 -8.65 13.11 6.57
N HIS A 45 -8.29 11.91 6.96
CA HIS A 45 -9.19 11.00 7.68
C HIS A 45 -9.63 11.56 9.05
N TYR A 46 -8.73 12.23 9.78
CA TYR A 46 -9.08 12.91 11.02
C TYR A 46 -10.12 14.00 10.76
N TRP A 47 -9.83 14.90 9.81
CA TRP A 47 -10.75 15.98 9.48
C TRP A 47 -12.07 15.49 8.90
N SER A 48 -12.06 14.45 8.10
CA SER A 48 -13.29 13.84 7.61
C SER A 48 -14.20 13.40 8.75
N ARG A 49 -13.65 12.70 9.76
CA ARG A 49 -14.43 12.28 10.93
C ARG A 49 -14.91 13.45 11.78
N GLU A 50 -14.05 14.44 12.02
CA GLU A 50 -14.42 15.62 12.81
C GLU A 50 -15.53 16.44 12.16
N LEU A 51 -15.43 16.68 10.86
CA LEU A 51 -16.43 17.48 10.14
C LEU A 51 -17.74 16.72 9.91
N SER A 52 -17.69 15.40 9.75
CA SER A 52 -18.89 14.58 9.71
C SER A 52 -19.65 14.59 11.07
N ARG A 53 -18.92 14.67 12.20
CA ARG A 53 -19.57 14.85 13.53
C ARG A 53 -20.27 16.20 13.70
N LEU A 54 -19.88 17.20 12.92
CA LEU A 54 -20.57 18.50 12.87
C LEU A 54 -21.79 18.48 11.95
N GLY A 55 -22.12 17.35 11.33
CA GLY A 55 -23.28 17.20 10.44
C GLY A 55 -22.97 17.43 8.94
N HIS A 56 -21.73 17.75 8.57
CA HIS A 56 -21.39 17.96 7.17
C HIS A 56 -21.26 16.65 6.38
N CYS A 57 -21.60 16.69 5.10
CA CYS A 57 -21.32 15.62 4.14
C CYS A 57 -19.89 15.74 3.63
N VAL A 58 -18.97 14.93 4.16
CA VAL A 58 -17.55 15.05 3.83
C VAL A 58 -17.12 14.01 2.80
N ARG A 59 -16.49 14.44 1.73
CA ARG A 59 -15.99 13.60 0.64
C ARG A 59 -14.51 13.84 0.39
N MET A 60 -13.70 12.79 0.51
CA MET A 60 -12.27 12.83 0.23
C MET A 60 -11.98 12.35 -1.19
N MET A 61 -11.05 13.01 -1.87
CA MET A 61 -10.61 12.67 -3.23
C MET A 61 -9.11 12.46 -3.29
N ALA A 62 -8.68 11.47 -4.07
CA ALA A 62 -7.24 11.29 -4.28
C ALA A 62 -6.68 12.48 -5.11
N PRO A 63 -5.47 12.99 -4.79
CA PRO A 63 -4.86 14.13 -5.47
C PRO A 63 -4.82 14.00 -6.99
N ALA A 64 -4.60 12.79 -7.50
CA ALA A 64 -4.56 12.50 -8.93
C ALA A 64 -5.89 12.78 -9.66
N PHE A 65 -7.04 12.78 -8.94
CA PHE A 65 -8.35 13.07 -9.52
C PHE A 65 -8.74 14.54 -9.38
N VAL A 66 -8.10 15.27 -8.49
CA VAL A 66 -8.30 16.74 -8.33
C VAL A 66 -7.44 17.50 -9.34
N LYS A 67 -6.22 17.03 -9.60
CA LYS A 67 -5.26 17.70 -10.49
C LYS A 67 -5.82 18.16 -11.86
N PRO A 68 -6.68 17.40 -12.57
CA PRO A 68 -7.26 17.85 -13.85
C PRO A 68 -8.14 19.11 -13.76
N TYR A 69 -8.60 19.49 -12.56
CA TYR A 69 -9.44 20.68 -12.32
C TYR A 69 -8.64 21.93 -11.98
N LEU A 70 -7.31 21.82 -11.88
CA LEU A 70 -6.43 22.98 -11.72
C LEU A 70 -6.37 23.78 -13.02
N LYS A 71 -6.89 25.02 -12.99
CA LYS A 71 -6.98 25.90 -14.17
C LYS A 71 -5.70 26.71 -14.43
N SER A 72 -4.85 26.87 -13.42
CA SER A 72 -3.67 27.72 -13.48
C SER A 72 -2.53 27.21 -12.60
N ASN A 73 -1.51 28.04 -12.36
CA ASN A 73 -0.37 27.71 -11.51
C ASN A 73 -0.79 27.24 -10.14
N LYS A 74 -0.04 26.27 -9.62
CA LYS A 74 -0.29 25.63 -8.32
C LYS A 74 -0.10 26.64 -7.18
N ASN A 75 -1.18 26.90 -6.45
CA ASN A 75 -1.18 27.59 -5.16
C ASN A 75 -2.36 27.07 -4.33
N ASP A 76 -2.35 27.29 -3.02
CA ASP A 76 -3.38 26.79 -2.12
C ASP A 76 -4.81 27.26 -2.46
N GLN A 77 -4.96 28.44 -3.05
CA GLN A 77 -6.28 28.96 -3.46
C GLN A 77 -6.83 28.21 -4.67
N ASN A 78 -6.00 28.02 -5.69
CA ASN A 78 -6.37 27.28 -6.90
C ASN A 78 -6.61 25.79 -6.58
N ASP A 79 -5.82 25.22 -5.66
CA ASP A 79 -6.03 23.84 -5.19
C ASP A 79 -7.40 23.72 -4.47
N ALA A 80 -7.79 24.69 -3.63
CA ALA A 80 -9.08 24.69 -2.96
C ALA A 80 -10.26 24.87 -3.92
N GLU A 81 -10.13 25.74 -4.95
CA GLU A 81 -11.11 25.89 -6.03
C GLU A 81 -11.26 24.60 -6.83
N ALA A 82 -10.14 23.97 -7.22
CA ALA A 82 -10.15 22.69 -7.93
C ALA A 82 -10.83 21.58 -7.14
N ILE A 83 -10.63 21.51 -5.81
CA ILE A 83 -11.30 20.57 -4.90
C ILE A 83 -12.81 20.85 -4.87
N CYS A 84 -13.21 22.12 -4.78
CA CYS A 84 -14.61 22.55 -4.77
C CYS A 84 -15.34 22.17 -6.06
N GLU A 85 -14.71 22.35 -7.22
CA GLU A 85 -15.26 21.90 -8.50
C GLU A 85 -15.31 20.37 -8.63
N ALA A 86 -14.23 19.70 -8.25
CA ALA A 86 -14.09 18.26 -8.39
C ALA A 86 -15.11 17.48 -7.53
N VAL A 87 -15.41 17.92 -6.31
CA VAL A 87 -16.29 17.19 -5.37
C VAL A 87 -17.73 17.10 -5.85
N GLN A 88 -18.17 18.00 -6.71
CA GLN A 88 -19.53 18.08 -7.26
C GLN A 88 -19.76 17.13 -8.45
N ARG A 89 -18.69 16.58 -9.03
CA ARG A 89 -18.81 15.75 -10.23
C ARG A 89 -19.35 14.37 -9.90
N SER A 90 -20.41 13.96 -10.58
CA SER A 90 -21.05 12.65 -10.41
C SER A 90 -20.12 11.47 -10.74
N SER A 91 -19.14 11.68 -11.62
CA SER A 91 -18.14 10.68 -11.99
C SER A 91 -16.94 10.62 -11.03
N MET A 92 -16.86 11.48 -10.01
CA MET A 92 -15.75 11.54 -9.07
C MET A 92 -15.69 10.28 -8.20
N ARG A 93 -14.46 9.82 -7.96
CA ARG A 93 -14.18 8.69 -7.09
C ARG A 93 -13.72 9.19 -5.74
N PHE A 94 -14.48 8.83 -4.71
CA PHE A 94 -14.18 9.24 -3.35
C PHE A 94 -13.39 8.17 -2.61
N VAL A 95 -12.66 8.61 -1.58
CA VAL A 95 -11.92 7.75 -0.65
C VAL A 95 -12.72 7.68 0.64
N ALA A 96 -13.05 6.48 1.10
CA ALA A 96 -13.75 6.30 2.38
C ALA A 96 -12.91 6.78 3.57
N ALA A 97 -13.58 7.42 4.53
CA ALA A 97 -12.94 7.78 5.78
C ALA A 97 -12.63 6.53 6.61
N LYS A 98 -11.37 6.36 6.97
CA LYS A 98 -10.95 5.25 7.82
C LYS A 98 -11.27 5.52 9.28
N THR A 99 -11.65 4.46 10.00
CA THR A 99 -11.78 4.53 11.46
C THR A 99 -10.40 4.75 12.11
N PRO A 100 -10.35 5.23 13.37
CA PRO A 100 -9.09 5.34 14.11
C PRO A 100 -8.32 4.01 14.15
N GLU A 101 -9.03 2.90 14.35
CA GLU A 101 -8.45 1.56 14.39
C GLU A 101 -7.85 1.15 13.04
N GLN A 102 -8.60 1.32 11.93
CA GLN A 102 -8.08 1.05 10.59
C GLN A 102 -6.82 1.87 10.30
N GLN A 103 -6.80 3.15 10.74
CA GLN A 103 -5.61 3.98 10.60
C GLN A 103 -4.45 3.46 11.45
N ALA A 104 -4.70 3.02 12.69
CA ALA A 104 -3.66 2.47 13.56
C ALA A 104 -2.99 1.24 12.93
N VAL A 105 -3.78 0.31 12.39
CA VAL A 105 -3.24 -0.86 11.68
C VAL A 105 -2.43 -0.47 10.46
N LEU A 106 -2.88 0.51 9.66
CA LEU A 106 -2.08 1.03 8.54
C LEU A 106 -0.78 1.67 8.99
N GLN A 107 -0.76 2.36 10.15
CA GLN A 107 0.46 2.90 10.72
C GLN A 107 1.45 1.80 11.12
N LEU A 108 0.96 0.66 11.64
CA LEU A 108 1.82 -0.51 11.88
C LEU A 108 2.48 -1.01 10.57
N HIS A 109 1.72 -1.10 9.48
CA HIS A 109 2.27 -1.46 8.17
C HIS A 109 3.29 -0.43 7.65
N HIS A 110 3.02 0.86 7.79
CA HIS A 110 3.94 1.92 7.37
C HIS A 110 5.21 1.93 8.22
N GLY A 111 5.09 1.79 9.55
CA GLY A 111 6.21 1.68 10.48
C GLY A 111 7.08 0.46 10.16
N ARG A 112 6.45 -0.72 10.01
CA ARG A 112 7.15 -1.93 9.60
C ARG A 112 7.92 -1.73 8.29
N ARG A 113 7.28 -1.14 7.28
CA ARG A 113 7.91 -0.87 5.97
C ARG A 113 9.10 0.08 6.10
N LEU A 114 9.01 1.08 6.96
CA LEU A 114 10.12 2.01 7.24
C LEU A 114 11.30 1.25 7.84
N LEU A 115 11.07 0.48 8.92
CA LEU A 115 12.11 -0.29 9.61
C LEU A 115 12.75 -1.35 8.69
N VAL A 116 11.95 -2.03 7.86
CA VAL A 116 12.49 -2.99 6.86
C VAL A 116 13.41 -2.28 5.86
N ARG A 117 13.07 -1.08 5.39
CA ARG A 117 13.96 -0.31 4.50
C ARG A 117 15.24 0.11 5.18
N GLN A 118 15.18 0.58 6.43
CA GLN A 118 16.36 0.93 7.23
C GLN A 118 17.26 -0.28 7.42
N ARG A 119 16.69 -1.43 7.81
CA ARG A 119 17.45 -2.68 7.95
C ARG A 119 18.13 -3.10 6.64
N VAL A 120 17.45 -3.00 5.50
CA VAL A 120 18.04 -3.34 4.19
C VAL A 120 19.17 -2.38 3.83
N ALA A 121 19.00 -1.08 4.05
CA ALA A 121 20.03 -0.08 3.81
C ALA A 121 21.26 -0.37 4.68
N LEU A 122 21.06 -0.63 5.97
CA LEU A 122 22.12 -0.95 6.92
C LEU A 122 22.84 -2.24 6.54
N SER A 123 22.09 -3.29 6.18
CA SER A 123 22.65 -4.54 5.68
C SER A 123 23.54 -4.36 4.45
N ASN A 124 23.10 -3.52 3.51
CA ASN A 124 23.88 -3.25 2.30
C ASN A 124 25.13 -2.40 2.60
N HIS A 125 25.01 -1.44 3.52
CA HIS A 125 26.15 -0.64 3.94
C HIS A 125 27.23 -1.50 4.61
N MET A 126 26.86 -2.36 5.56
CA MET A 126 27.81 -3.29 6.20
C MET A 126 28.51 -4.20 5.19
N ARG A 127 27.76 -4.71 4.18
CA ARG A 127 28.38 -5.50 3.09
C ARG A 127 29.34 -4.68 2.26
N GLY A 128 29.00 -3.43 1.98
CA GLY A 128 29.89 -2.50 1.27
C GLY A 128 31.21 -2.30 2.03
N VAL A 129 31.12 -2.00 3.35
CA VAL A 129 32.32 -1.83 4.20
C VAL A 129 33.18 -3.10 4.18
N LEU A 130 32.59 -4.29 4.38
CA LEU A 130 33.33 -5.55 4.36
C LEU A 130 33.98 -5.83 3.00
N SER A 131 33.31 -5.47 1.91
CA SER A 131 33.79 -5.66 0.54
C SER A 131 35.07 -4.86 0.27
N GLU A 132 35.24 -3.66 0.87
CA GLU A 132 36.46 -2.84 0.73
C GLU A 132 37.69 -3.52 1.36
N TYR A 133 37.47 -4.47 2.26
CA TYR A 133 38.53 -5.31 2.88
C TYR A 133 38.57 -6.73 2.30
N GLY A 134 37.99 -6.97 1.12
CA GLY A 134 38.00 -8.27 0.46
C GLY A 134 37.05 -9.32 1.06
N ILE A 135 36.23 -8.96 2.05
CA ILE A 135 35.32 -9.88 2.73
C ILE A 135 33.94 -9.81 2.07
N VAL A 136 33.52 -10.90 1.42
CA VAL A 136 32.22 -10.98 0.71
C VAL A 136 31.25 -11.83 1.48
N LEU A 137 30.14 -11.25 1.94
CA LEU A 137 29.04 -11.98 2.58
C LEU A 137 27.95 -12.37 1.57
N PRO A 138 27.39 -13.59 1.67
CA PRO A 138 26.24 -14.01 0.88
C PRO A 138 25.03 -13.08 1.10
N GLN A 139 24.13 -13.06 0.11
CA GLN A 139 22.88 -12.32 0.23
C GLN A 139 21.97 -12.92 1.30
N GLY A 140 21.20 -12.08 1.99
CA GLY A 140 20.24 -12.48 3.00
C GLY A 140 20.49 -11.80 4.35
N VAL A 141 19.40 -11.48 5.05
CA VAL A 141 19.46 -10.79 6.36
C VAL A 141 20.15 -11.66 7.40
N LYS A 142 19.84 -12.94 7.40
CA LYS A 142 20.38 -13.92 8.38
C LYS A 142 21.91 -14.08 8.27
N GLU A 143 22.47 -13.89 7.08
CA GLU A 143 23.92 -14.05 6.87
C GLU A 143 24.74 -13.00 7.61
N ILE A 144 24.27 -11.75 7.66
CA ILE A 144 24.92 -10.69 8.46
C ILE A 144 24.83 -11.01 9.94
N SER A 145 23.61 -11.33 10.44
CA SER A 145 23.43 -11.64 11.87
C SER A 145 24.27 -12.82 12.33
N ARG A 146 24.50 -13.80 11.47
CA ARG A 146 25.27 -15.03 11.79
C ARG A 146 26.77 -14.84 11.66
N ARG A 147 27.24 -14.24 10.54
CA ARG A 147 28.67 -14.23 10.20
C ARG A 147 29.42 -12.99 10.70
N LEU A 148 28.75 -11.87 10.85
CA LEU A 148 29.46 -10.63 11.23
C LEU A 148 30.11 -10.73 12.63
N PRO A 149 29.49 -11.34 13.67
CA PRO A 149 30.18 -11.53 14.95
C PRO A 149 31.49 -12.32 14.82
N GLU A 150 31.46 -13.45 14.11
CA GLU A 150 32.64 -14.28 13.85
C GLU A 150 33.76 -13.49 13.17
N LEU A 151 33.41 -12.69 12.12
CA LEU A 151 34.38 -11.86 11.40
C LEU A 151 34.98 -10.72 12.25
N LEU A 152 34.20 -10.21 13.22
CA LEU A 152 34.70 -9.16 14.12
C LEU A 152 35.67 -9.71 15.17
N GLU A 153 35.59 -11.00 15.50
CA GLU A 153 36.50 -11.70 16.45
C GLU A 153 37.72 -12.28 15.76
N GLU A 154 37.66 -12.54 14.46
CA GLU A 154 38.74 -13.15 13.67
C GLU A 154 39.95 -12.17 13.56
N VAL A 155 41.08 -12.60 14.10
CA VAL A 155 42.30 -11.76 14.19
C VAL A 155 43.05 -11.68 12.85
N ASP A 156 42.97 -12.75 12.06
CA ASP A 156 43.74 -12.92 10.82
C ASP A 156 43.16 -12.23 9.60
N ASN A 157 41.99 -11.59 9.72
CA ASN A 157 41.44 -10.80 8.62
C ASN A 157 41.94 -9.33 8.64
N ASP A 158 41.99 -8.71 7.46
CA ASP A 158 42.53 -7.37 7.24
C ASP A 158 41.64 -6.21 7.74
N LEU A 159 40.64 -6.47 8.59
CA LEU A 159 39.75 -5.41 9.10
C LEU A 159 40.48 -4.53 10.12
N PRO A 160 40.68 -3.23 9.84
CA PRO A 160 41.24 -2.29 10.83
C PRO A 160 40.33 -2.15 12.04
N MET A 161 40.90 -1.81 13.20
CA MET A 161 40.14 -1.68 14.44
C MET A 161 39.00 -0.66 14.34
N LEU A 162 39.15 0.45 13.63
CA LEU A 162 38.09 1.43 13.43
C LEU A 162 36.92 0.84 12.57
N ALA A 163 37.21 0.02 11.59
CA ALA A 163 36.17 -0.67 10.80
C ALA A 163 35.43 -1.70 11.65
N ARG A 164 36.13 -2.43 12.54
CA ARG A 164 35.51 -3.37 13.47
C ARG A 164 34.57 -2.65 14.43
N HIS A 165 35.02 -1.51 15.03
CA HIS A 165 34.16 -0.70 15.90
C HIS A 165 32.91 -0.21 15.17
N LEU A 166 33.06 0.35 13.96
CA LEU A 166 31.93 0.80 13.15
C LEU A 166 30.94 -0.35 12.86
N LEU A 167 31.48 -1.50 12.41
CA LEU A 167 30.65 -2.66 12.07
C LEU A 167 29.91 -3.23 13.30
N ALA A 168 30.54 -3.21 14.49
CA ALA A 168 29.91 -3.62 15.73
C ALA A 168 28.71 -2.72 16.09
N GLU A 169 28.87 -1.38 16.01
CA GLU A 169 27.77 -0.43 16.22
C GLU A 169 26.64 -0.62 15.22
N LEU A 170 26.96 -0.75 13.93
CA LEU A 170 25.96 -0.99 12.88
C LEU A 170 25.23 -2.34 13.07
N LYS A 171 25.92 -3.36 13.58
CA LYS A 171 25.33 -4.66 13.90
C LYS A 171 24.34 -4.55 15.05
N LEU A 172 24.65 -3.81 16.10
CA LEU A 172 23.75 -3.57 17.23
C LEU A 172 22.46 -2.89 16.76
N GLU A 173 22.55 -1.85 15.93
CA GLU A 173 21.38 -1.19 15.36
C GLU A 173 20.58 -2.14 14.46
N HIS A 174 21.26 -2.95 13.64
CA HIS A 174 20.62 -3.93 12.76
C HIS A 174 19.78 -4.95 13.56
N ASP A 175 20.29 -5.45 14.67
CA ASP A 175 19.57 -6.42 15.51
C ASP A 175 18.38 -5.76 16.20
N GLN A 176 18.53 -4.53 16.69
CA GLN A 176 17.40 -3.76 17.23
C GLN A 176 16.29 -3.53 16.17
N LEU A 177 16.67 -3.29 14.92
CA LEU A 177 15.68 -3.17 13.84
C LEU A 177 14.92 -4.49 13.60
N ILE A 178 15.60 -5.63 13.67
CA ILE A 178 14.94 -6.95 13.57
C ILE A 178 13.91 -7.11 14.67
N GLU A 179 14.29 -6.91 15.93
CA GLU A 179 13.38 -7.04 17.07
C GLU A 179 12.17 -6.09 16.98
N ARG A 180 12.39 -4.84 16.55
CA ARG A 180 11.30 -3.87 16.37
C ARG A 180 10.34 -4.29 15.26
N ILE A 181 10.84 -4.84 14.15
CA ILE A 181 10.03 -5.38 13.06
C ILE A 181 9.18 -6.54 13.57
N GLU A 182 9.78 -7.49 14.29
CA GLU A 182 9.09 -8.64 14.86
C GLU A 182 7.98 -8.23 15.82
N ARG A 183 8.23 -7.26 16.71
CA ARG A 183 7.20 -6.71 17.61
C ARG A 183 6.00 -6.14 16.85
N ILE A 184 6.25 -5.37 15.78
CA ILE A 184 5.16 -4.82 14.96
C ILE A 184 4.40 -5.97 14.27
N GLU A 185 5.08 -7.00 13.80
CA GLU A 185 4.44 -8.17 13.19
C GLU A 185 3.58 -8.95 14.19
N VAL A 186 3.98 -9.03 15.47
CA VAL A 186 3.14 -9.59 16.54
C VAL A 186 1.84 -8.81 16.69
N TRP A 187 1.89 -7.47 16.71
CA TRP A 187 0.68 -6.65 16.81
C TRP A 187 -0.23 -6.79 15.59
N ILE A 188 0.33 -6.87 14.38
CA ILE A 188 -0.44 -7.11 13.16
C ILE A 188 -1.10 -8.50 13.20
N LYS A 189 -0.39 -9.53 13.67
CA LYS A 189 -0.94 -10.89 13.84
C LYS A 189 -2.05 -10.93 14.88
N ALA A 190 -1.91 -10.22 16.00
CA ALA A 190 -2.94 -10.13 17.04
C ALA A 190 -4.21 -9.47 16.50
N TRP A 191 -4.08 -8.38 15.73
CA TRP A 191 -5.23 -7.77 15.07
C TRP A 191 -5.88 -8.71 14.05
N HIS A 192 -5.07 -9.41 13.25
CA HIS A 192 -5.55 -10.43 12.29
C HIS A 192 -6.41 -11.50 12.96
N ALA A 193 -5.99 -11.99 14.12
CA ALA A 193 -6.69 -13.03 14.86
C ALA A 193 -8.09 -12.59 15.32
N ASN A 194 -8.34 -11.27 15.43
CA ASN A 194 -9.62 -10.68 15.83
C ASN A 194 -10.40 -10.06 14.66
N SER A 195 -9.92 -10.17 13.41
CA SER A 195 -10.62 -9.63 12.24
C SER A 195 -11.11 -10.75 11.32
N PRO A 196 -12.43 -11.03 11.31
CA PRO A 196 -13.02 -12.04 10.40
C PRO A 196 -12.74 -11.74 8.93
N GLU A 197 -12.75 -10.47 8.52
CA GLU A 197 -12.46 -10.02 7.15
C GLU A 197 -11.02 -10.37 6.76
N SER A 198 -10.07 -10.11 7.65
CA SER A 198 -8.67 -10.42 7.42
C SER A 198 -8.44 -11.93 7.36
N GLN A 199 -9.09 -12.71 8.22
CA GLN A 199 -9.00 -14.18 8.19
C GLN A 199 -9.56 -14.77 6.90
N ARG A 200 -10.71 -14.27 6.43
CA ARG A 200 -11.27 -14.65 5.12
C ARG A 200 -10.32 -14.35 3.97
N LEU A 201 -9.71 -13.18 3.96
CA LEU A 201 -8.73 -12.82 2.93
C LEU A 201 -7.50 -13.73 2.96
N ALA A 202 -7.03 -14.11 4.14
CA ALA A 202 -5.88 -15.00 4.30
C ALA A 202 -6.14 -16.43 3.80
N SER A 203 -7.40 -16.83 3.58
CA SER A 203 -7.73 -18.12 2.96
C SER A 203 -7.34 -18.18 1.47
N ILE A 204 -7.16 -17.04 0.79
CA ILE A 204 -6.75 -16.99 -0.61
C ILE A 204 -5.27 -17.37 -0.73
N PRO A 205 -4.90 -18.37 -1.55
CA PRO A 205 -3.50 -18.73 -1.76
C PRO A 205 -2.64 -17.54 -2.18
N GLY A 206 -1.56 -17.29 -1.46
CA GLY A 206 -0.67 -16.16 -1.66
C GLY A 206 -1.04 -14.88 -0.90
N ILE A 207 -2.17 -14.85 -0.20
CA ILE A 207 -2.51 -13.77 0.72
C ILE A 207 -2.20 -14.21 2.15
N GLY A 208 -1.03 -13.82 2.65
CA GLY A 208 -0.65 -14.01 4.05
C GLY A 208 -1.18 -12.89 4.96
N VAL A 209 -0.93 -13.02 6.27
CA VAL A 209 -1.40 -12.07 7.30
C VAL A 209 -1.14 -10.61 6.95
N LEU A 210 0.08 -10.26 6.50
CA LEU A 210 0.40 -8.87 6.13
C LEU A 210 -0.44 -8.35 4.97
N THR A 211 -0.69 -9.18 3.97
CA THR A 211 -1.51 -8.76 2.82
C THR A 211 -2.99 -8.69 3.20
N ALA A 212 -3.46 -9.67 3.97
CA ALA A 212 -4.84 -9.75 4.43
C ALA A 212 -5.22 -8.54 5.31
N THR A 213 -4.41 -8.22 6.32
CA THR A 213 -4.64 -7.09 7.21
C THR A 213 -4.59 -5.76 6.47
N ALA A 214 -3.59 -5.56 5.60
CA ALA A 214 -3.49 -4.34 4.80
C ALA A 214 -4.67 -4.17 3.83
N LEU A 215 -5.15 -5.24 3.19
CA LEU A 215 -6.34 -5.22 2.33
C LEU A 215 -7.62 -4.92 3.14
N ALA A 216 -7.84 -5.62 4.27
CA ALA A 216 -9.02 -5.43 5.09
C ALA A 216 -9.19 -3.97 5.55
N VAL A 217 -8.12 -3.34 6.06
CA VAL A 217 -8.19 -1.94 6.52
C VAL A 217 -8.18 -0.90 5.39
N THR A 218 -7.71 -1.26 4.20
CA THR A 218 -7.68 -0.31 3.06
C THR A 218 -8.97 -0.35 2.26
N VAL A 219 -9.48 -1.55 2.01
CA VAL A 219 -10.65 -1.80 1.14
C VAL A 219 -11.96 -1.83 1.94
N GLY A 220 -11.89 -2.15 3.25
CA GLY A 220 -13.07 -2.31 4.09
C GLY A 220 -13.99 -3.40 3.52
N GLU A 221 -15.29 -3.11 3.49
CA GLU A 221 -16.31 -4.01 2.94
C GLU A 221 -16.36 -4.03 1.40
N GLY A 222 -15.44 -3.36 0.72
CA GLY A 222 -15.38 -3.32 -0.73
C GLY A 222 -16.48 -2.52 -1.44
N ARG A 223 -17.37 -1.85 -0.70
CA ARG A 223 -18.54 -1.10 -1.23
C ARG A 223 -18.15 0.09 -2.12
N ASP A 224 -16.95 0.64 -1.94
CA ASP A 224 -16.42 1.73 -2.76
C ASP A 224 -16.07 1.31 -4.18
N PHE A 225 -16.10 0.00 -4.46
CA PHE A 225 -15.77 -0.57 -5.77
C PHE A 225 -16.97 -1.33 -6.33
N ARG A 226 -17.37 -0.99 -7.55
CA ARG A 226 -18.49 -1.66 -8.24
C ARG A 226 -18.24 -3.16 -8.47
N ASN A 227 -16.99 -3.56 -8.63
CA ASN A 227 -16.56 -4.94 -8.87
C ASN A 227 -15.05 -5.11 -8.64
N GLY A 228 -14.59 -6.36 -8.61
CA GLY A 228 -13.18 -6.67 -8.41
C GLY A 228 -12.24 -6.13 -9.50
N ARG A 229 -12.72 -5.90 -10.73
CA ARG A 229 -11.90 -5.28 -11.79
C ARG A 229 -11.57 -3.83 -11.43
N GLN A 230 -12.49 -3.12 -10.80
CA GLN A 230 -12.28 -1.75 -10.35
C GLN A 230 -11.27 -1.70 -9.18
N LEU A 231 -11.31 -2.64 -8.24
CA LEU A 231 -10.29 -2.77 -7.20
C LEU A 231 -8.91 -3.07 -7.80
N ALA A 232 -8.81 -4.02 -8.75
CA ALA A 232 -7.54 -4.33 -9.42
C ALA A 232 -6.98 -3.11 -10.18
N ALA A 233 -7.85 -2.30 -10.79
CA ALA A 233 -7.48 -1.04 -11.45
C ALA A 233 -7.02 0.01 -10.44
N TYR A 234 -7.70 0.13 -9.30
CA TYR A 234 -7.30 1.01 -8.19
C TYR A 234 -5.91 0.63 -7.65
N LEU A 235 -5.59 -0.65 -7.55
CA LEU A 235 -4.28 -1.14 -7.15
C LEU A 235 -3.20 -1.03 -8.25
N GLY A 236 -3.60 -0.59 -9.45
CA GLY A 236 -2.70 -0.44 -10.59
C GLY A 236 -2.16 -1.74 -11.17
N LEU A 237 -2.92 -2.83 -11.03
CA LEU A 237 -2.61 -4.16 -11.55
C LEU A 237 -3.18 -4.41 -12.96
N VAL A 238 -3.75 -3.39 -13.61
CA VAL A 238 -4.26 -3.45 -14.97
C VAL A 238 -3.28 -2.79 -15.94
N PRO A 239 -3.23 -3.22 -17.21
CA PRO A 239 -2.39 -2.58 -18.23
C PRO A 239 -2.73 -1.09 -18.41
N ARG A 240 -1.72 -0.28 -18.72
CA ARG A 240 -1.94 1.06 -19.26
C ARG A 240 -2.40 0.91 -20.71
N GLN A 241 -3.35 1.71 -21.11
CA GLN A 241 -3.80 1.78 -22.48
C GLN A 241 -3.27 3.06 -23.14
N ALA A 242 -2.75 2.94 -24.32
CA ALA A 242 -2.29 4.03 -25.19
C ALA A 242 -2.87 3.84 -26.59
N SER A 243 -4.22 3.68 -26.63
CA SER A 243 -4.96 3.42 -27.87
C SER A 243 -5.36 4.75 -28.53
N SER A 244 -5.21 4.85 -29.82
CA SER A 244 -5.65 5.96 -30.65
C SER A 244 -6.08 5.47 -32.02
N GLY A 245 -7.06 6.10 -32.66
CA GLY A 245 -7.49 5.80 -34.02
C GLY A 245 -7.89 4.34 -34.24
N GLY A 246 -8.57 3.70 -33.25
CA GLY A 246 -9.03 2.31 -33.34
C GLY A 246 -7.93 1.25 -33.15
N LYS A 247 -6.68 1.66 -32.91
CA LYS A 247 -5.58 0.72 -32.63
C LYS A 247 -5.36 0.55 -31.13
N ASP A 248 -5.65 -0.64 -30.60
CA ASP A 248 -5.41 -0.97 -29.21
C ASP A 248 -3.92 -1.23 -28.94
N ARG A 249 -3.35 -0.44 -28.02
CA ARG A 249 -1.99 -0.62 -27.54
C ARG A 249 -1.99 -0.73 -26.02
N LEU A 250 -1.80 -1.96 -25.52
CA LEU A 250 -1.62 -2.24 -24.11
C LEU A 250 -0.14 -2.18 -23.75
N LEU A 251 0.17 -1.49 -22.67
CA LEU A 251 1.51 -1.34 -22.09
C LEU A 251 1.59 -2.13 -20.78
N GLY A 252 2.73 -2.10 -20.10
CA GLY A 252 2.87 -2.65 -18.75
C GLY A 252 1.84 -2.07 -17.78
N ILE A 253 1.70 -2.66 -16.58
CA ILE A 253 0.69 -2.26 -15.59
C ILE A 253 0.74 -0.77 -15.27
N SER A 254 -0.40 -0.20 -14.93
CA SER A 254 -0.56 1.24 -14.71
C SER A 254 0.25 1.78 -13.54
N LYS A 255 0.50 0.94 -12.52
CA LYS A 255 1.18 1.26 -11.26
C LYS A 255 0.52 2.45 -10.51
N ARG A 256 -0.70 2.84 -10.88
CA ARG A 256 -1.49 3.86 -10.17
C ARG A 256 -1.97 3.31 -8.82
N GLY A 257 -2.37 4.19 -7.91
CA GLY A 257 -2.91 3.82 -6.60
C GLY A 257 -1.89 3.24 -5.63
N ASP A 258 -2.34 2.38 -4.73
CA ASP A 258 -1.55 1.91 -3.60
C ASP A 258 -0.41 0.97 -4.02
N GLY A 259 0.82 1.51 -4.00
CA GLY A 259 2.04 0.76 -4.33
C GLY A 259 2.41 -0.29 -3.28
N TYR A 260 2.00 -0.10 -2.02
CA TYR A 260 2.29 -1.06 -0.96
C TYR A 260 1.44 -2.32 -1.12
N LEU A 261 0.11 -2.18 -1.25
CA LEU A 261 -0.78 -3.31 -1.49
C LEU A 261 -0.45 -4.05 -2.78
N ARG A 262 -0.16 -3.31 -3.86
CA ARG A 262 0.28 -3.91 -5.12
C ARG A 262 1.54 -4.76 -4.93
N SER A 263 2.53 -4.27 -4.19
CA SER A 263 3.76 -5.00 -3.89
C SER A 263 3.48 -6.27 -3.10
N LEU A 264 2.67 -6.20 -2.05
CA LEU A 264 2.29 -7.37 -1.24
C LEU A 264 1.60 -8.44 -2.09
N LEU A 265 0.63 -8.07 -2.93
CA LEU A 265 -0.07 -9.00 -3.81
C LEU A 265 0.86 -9.65 -4.85
N ILE A 266 1.77 -8.88 -5.46
CA ILE A 266 2.75 -9.43 -6.41
C ILE A 266 3.72 -10.38 -5.70
N HIS A 267 4.17 -10.06 -4.48
CA HIS A 267 5.02 -10.97 -3.70
C HIS A 267 4.28 -12.25 -3.32
N GLY A 268 3.03 -12.16 -2.92
CA GLY A 268 2.19 -13.33 -2.65
C GLY A 268 1.99 -14.20 -3.89
N ALA A 269 1.71 -13.58 -5.05
CA ALA A 269 1.61 -14.28 -6.32
C ALA A 269 2.92 -14.98 -6.72
N ARG A 270 4.06 -14.32 -6.53
CA ARG A 270 5.39 -14.95 -6.76
C ARG A 270 5.63 -16.16 -5.86
N ALA A 271 5.23 -16.09 -4.59
CA ALA A 271 5.34 -17.22 -3.69
C ALA A 271 4.52 -18.43 -4.15
N VAL A 272 3.28 -18.21 -4.60
CA VAL A 272 2.43 -19.25 -5.21
C VAL A 272 3.08 -19.85 -6.45
N ILE A 273 3.56 -19.00 -7.37
CA ILE A 273 4.23 -19.47 -8.60
C ILE A 273 5.49 -20.26 -8.27
N HIS A 274 6.29 -19.80 -7.31
CA HIS A 274 7.48 -20.54 -6.86
C HIS A 274 7.12 -21.93 -6.34
N HIS A 275 6.06 -22.04 -5.54
CA HIS A 275 5.55 -23.32 -5.04
C HIS A 275 5.10 -24.24 -6.18
N ILE A 276 4.33 -23.74 -7.14
CA ILE A 276 3.88 -24.47 -8.33
C ILE A 276 5.09 -24.99 -9.12
N ARG A 277 6.05 -24.12 -9.44
CA ARG A 277 7.25 -24.50 -10.19
C ARG A 277 8.08 -25.55 -9.47
N ARG A 278 8.18 -25.47 -8.15
CA ARG A 278 8.87 -26.49 -7.34
C ARG A 278 8.18 -27.86 -7.45
N ARG A 279 6.83 -27.88 -7.37
CA ARG A 279 6.05 -29.13 -7.54
C ARG A 279 6.23 -29.73 -8.93
N LEU A 280 6.10 -28.92 -9.98
CA LEU A 280 6.29 -29.36 -11.36
C LEU A 280 7.70 -29.93 -11.60
N LYS A 281 8.75 -29.33 -11.02
CA LYS A 281 10.11 -29.87 -11.10
C LYS A 281 10.27 -31.24 -10.43
N THR A 282 9.44 -31.58 -9.47
CA THR A 282 9.42 -32.90 -8.79
C THR A 282 8.43 -33.88 -9.41
N GLY A 283 7.90 -33.60 -10.63
CA GLY A 283 6.93 -34.43 -11.32
C GLY A 283 5.52 -34.44 -10.70
N ARG A 284 5.22 -33.51 -9.78
CA ARG A 284 3.91 -33.40 -9.12
C ARG A 284 3.06 -32.32 -9.82
N PRO A 285 1.73 -32.50 -9.89
CA PRO A 285 0.85 -31.45 -10.39
C PRO A 285 1.05 -30.15 -9.59
N GLY A 286 1.12 -29.01 -10.27
CA GLY A 286 1.31 -27.70 -9.64
C GLY A 286 0.15 -27.31 -8.72
N GLY A 287 -1.05 -27.74 -9.05
CA GLY A 287 -2.27 -27.53 -8.26
C GLY A 287 -3.06 -26.28 -8.66
N ASN A 288 -2.64 -25.60 -9.76
CA ASN A 288 -3.39 -24.51 -10.35
C ASN A 288 -3.21 -24.52 -11.88
N PRO A 289 -4.08 -25.22 -12.62
CA PRO A 289 -3.95 -25.38 -14.09
C PRO A 289 -3.87 -24.05 -14.84
N TRP A 290 -4.61 -23.05 -14.40
CA TRP A 290 -4.56 -21.72 -15.03
C TRP A 290 -3.18 -21.06 -14.92
N VAL A 291 -2.53 -21.14 -13.73
CA VAL A 291 -1.16 -20.61 -13.56
C VAL A 291 -0.17 -21.45 -14.36
N GLU A 292 -0.33 -22.77 -14.40
CA GLU A 292 0.54 -23.66 -15.16
C GLU A 292 0.51 -23.32 -16.66
N GLN A 293 -0.67 -23.16 -17.25
CA GLN A 293 -0.83 -22.72 -18.64
C GLN A 293 -0.25 -21.31 -18.88
N LEU A 294 -0.42 -20.41 -17.89
CA LEU A 294 0.11 -19.06 -18.01
C LEU A 294 1.65 -19.05 -18.06
N LEU A 295 2.29 -19.90 -17.26
CA LEU A 295 3.75 -20.05 -17.21
C LEU A 295 4.36 -20.65 -18.49
N GLN A 296 3.56 -21.33 -19.32
CA GLN A 296 4.00 -21.85 -20.63
C GLN A 296 4.08 -20.77 -21.71
N ARG A 297 3.27 -19.70 -21.59
CA ARG A 297 3.09 -18.70 -22.67
C ARG A 297 3.57 -17.28 -22.32
N CYS A 298 3.94 -16.99 -21.08
CA CYS A 298 4.45 -15.67 -20.71
C CYS A 298 5.56 -15.74 -19.67
N HIS A 299 6.30 -14.65 -19.56
CA HIS A 299 7.38 -14.53 -18.57
C HIS A 299 6.83 -14.60 -17.14
N VAL A 300 7.61 -15.18 -16.23
CA VAL A 300 7.20 -15.41 -14.81
C VAL A 300 6.73 -14.13 -14.09
N ASN A 301 7.28 -12.98 -14.43
CA ASN A 301 6.85 -11.70 -13.83
C ASN A 301 5.47 -11.26 -14.35
N GLU A 302 5.13 -11.56 -15.59
CA GLU A 302 3.80 -11.30 -16.17
C GLU A 302 2.76 -12.23 -15.55
N ALA A 303 3.11 -13.52 -15.42
CA ALA A 303 2.29 -14.48 -14.69
C ALA A 303 2.01 -14.05 -13.24
N ALA A 304 3.03 -13.53 -12.54
CA ALA A 304 2.87 -13.03 -11.17
C ALA A 304 1.93 -11.82 -11.09
N VAL A 305 2.00 -10.91 -12.04
CA VAL A 305 1.10 -9.75 -12.09
C VAL A 305 -0.32 -10.17 -12.45
N ALA A 306 -0.50 -11.10 -13.40
CA ALA A 306 -1.81 -11.63 -13.75
C ALA A 306 -2.47 -12.37 -12.57
N LEU A 307 -1.69 -13.17 -11.83
CA LEU A 307 -2.16 -13.83 -10.61
C LEU A 307 -2.50 -12.82 -9.51
N ALA A 308 -1.65 -11.80 -9.30
CA ALA A 308 -1.93 -10.72 -8.33
C ALA A 308 -3.22 -9.95 -8.67
N ASN A 309 -3.50 -9.71 -9.95
CA ASN A 309 -4.77 -9.14 -10.42
C ASN A 309 -5.96 -10.07 -10.07
N LYS A 310 -5.83 -11.38 -10.35
CA LYS A 310 -6.86 -12.35 -9.99
C LYS A 310 -7.09 -12.38 -8.47
N MET A 311 -6.02 -12.42 -7.67
CA MET A 311 -6.09 -12.36 -6.20
C MET A 311 -6.82 -11.10 -5.70
N ALA A 312 -6.52 -9.92 -6.25
CA ALA A 312 -7.22 -8.69 -5.91
C ALA A 312 -8.72 -8.75 -6.22
N ARG A 313 -9.09 -9.33 -7.36
CA ARG A 313 -10.50 -9.51 -7.76
C ARG A 313 -11.23 -10.49 -6.85
N THR A 314 -10.59 -11.60 -6.49
CA THR A 314 -11.11 -12.58 -5.54
C THR A 314 -11.27 -11.94 -4.15
N ALA A 315 -10.26 -11.20 -3.67
CA ALA A 315 -10.32 -10.48 -2.39
C ALA A 315 -11.54 -9.54 -2.32
N TRP A 316 -11.83 -8.82 -3.41
CA TRP A 316 -13.04 -7.98 -3.49
C TRP A 316 -14.32 -8.79 -3.32
N VAL A 317 -14.44 -9.96 -3.99
CA VAL A 317 -15.64 -10.82 -3.89
C VAL A 317 -15.85 -11.26 -2.43
N LEU A 318 -14.79 -11.71 -1.75
CA LEU A 318 -14.88 -12.15 -0.36
C LEU A 318 -15.29 -11.03 0.59
N LEU A 319 -14.81 -9.80 0.36
CA LEU A 319 -15.17 -8.64 1.17
C LEU A 319 -16.58 -8.16 0.86
N ALA A 320 -16.92 -7.96 -0.43
CA ALA A 320 -18.18 -7.34 -0.83
C ALA A 320 -19.41 -8.26 -0.64
N ARG A 321 -19.21 -9.59 -0.72
CA ARG A 321 -20.28 -10.58 -0.60
C ARG A 321 -20.25 -11.35 0.72
N ASN A 322 -19.27 -11.07 1.58
CA ASN A 322 -19.08 -11.79 2.83
C ASN A 322 -18.92 -13.32 2.66
N GLU A 323 -18.31 -13.73 1.54
CA GLU A 323 -18.09 -15.13 1.18
C GLU A 323 -16.73 -15.64 1.70
N THR A 324 -16.59 -16.96 1.76
CA THR A 324 -15.31 -17.64 2.02
C THR A 324 -14.71 -18.16 0.71
N TRP A 325 -13.38 -18.20 0.63
CA TRP A 325 -12.71 -18.73 -0.54
C TRP A 325 -12.93 -20.25 -0.66
N CYS A 326 -13.35 -20.70 -1.84
CA CYS A 326 -13.50 -22.12 -2.17
C CYS A 326 -12.59 -22.47 -3.36
N PRO A 327 -11.78 -23.54 -3.28
CA PRO A 327 -10.91 -23.97 -4.38
C PRO A 327 -11.65 -24.27 -5.70
N ALA A 328 -12.85 -24.77 -5.63
CA ALA A 328 -13.66 -25.16 -6.78
C ALA A 328 -14.06 -23.97 -7.69
N HIS A 329 -14.04 -22.74 -7.18
CA HIS A 329 -14.35 -21.52 -7.94
C HIS A 329 -13.11 -20.81 -8.51
N SER A 330 -11.95 -21.46 -8.52
CA SER A 330 -10.67 -20.91 -9.00
C SER A 330 -10.41 -21.14 -10.48
N VAL A 331 -11.48 -21.35 -11.27
CA VAL A 331 -11.40 -21.54 -12.73
C VAL A 331 -11.31 -20.20 -13.47
#